data_fb3677756e274e01f1817d2ef519d984
#
_entry.id   fb3677756e274e01f1817d2ef519d984
#
_cell.length_a   1.000
_cell.length_b   1.000
_cell.length_c   1.000
_cell.angle_alpha   90.00
_cell.angle_beta   90.00
_cell.angle_gamma   90.00
#
_symmetry.space_group_name_H-M   'P 1'
#
loop_
_entity.id
_entity.type
_entity.pdbx_description
1 polymer ?
#
loop_
_entity_poly.entity_id
_entity_poly.type
_entity_poly.pdbx_seq_one_letter_code
_entity_poly.pdbx_strand_id
1 'polypeptide(L)'
;MADAENIASKQKQISISEFFEKNKHFLGFDTLQRAVITAVKEAVDNSLDACEEARILPTIKVEINKLKGDKLELICQDNGPGIPRNSVENVFGKFLLGSRFHAIRQTRGQQGIGITGVVMYSQLTTGSKTHVISKIKSDSSAVHVDLGLDTRKNKATKSNEIRDVWFEDGEEVLSGLKIKTVMKAKYQRGRQSVHQYLRMTSIVNPHATIQIIVRDVDGVVIDQGHWIRTTEKLPRVVEEIKPHPHGIHLGQLQRMLKEADERKLTSFLRHNFSGVSMRAAKEILGKAELEESRTPVRIKPDEAQAMLDSFQEVKLLSPPTDCLSPIEEILIKKGLSKAIDSRFASTVTRKPTVSQGNPFQIEVGLVFGGDLAADGPIEVLRFANRVPLMYQQGGCLLTKALESVDWKRYGLDHPGGKGLPKGPAAVLIHLASTNVQFTSEAKEAVSDNEEVFEEIRKAMLEVGRGLKNHLKKSKQRKKAQEKFDLINIILPEISRKSSEMLGREEPDLSPVITRIMNAVFLEDEVTWDNDTKQNICSVTIYNYTARARAYTILALSLIHI
;
A
#
# COMPACT_ATOMS: atom_id res chain seq x y z
N MET A 1 -7.77 -29.65 -47.61
CA MET A 1 -8.50 -28.73 -46.71
C MET A 1 -8.97 -29.54 -45.51
N ALA A 2 -8.73 -29.09 -44.30
CA ALA A 2 -9.25 -29.80 -43.14
C ALA A 2 -10.76 -29.53 -43.06
N ASP A 3 -11.54 -30.61 -43.06
CA ASP A 3 -12.99 -30.56 -43.01
C ASP A 3 -13.46 -30.03 -41.66
N ALA A 4 -14.50 -29.21 -41.62
CA ALA A 4 -15.00 -28.57 -40.37
C ALA A 4 -15.34 -29.63 -39.30
N GLU A 5 -15.86 -30.78 -39.71
CA GLU A 5 -16.15 -31.91 -38.83
C GLU A 5 -14.88 -32.50 -38.21
N ASN A 6 -13.77 -32.53 -38.94
CA ASN A 6 -12.48 -33.04 -38.49
C ASN A 6 -11.80 -32.05 -37.52
N ILE A 7 -12.07 -30.73 -37.63
CA ILE A 7 -11.65 -29.71 -36.70
C ILE A 7 -12.50 -29.78 -35.43
N ALA A 8 -13.81 -29.94 -35.55
CA ALA A 8 -14.72 -30.05 -34.42
C ALA A 8 -14.45 -31.29 -33.54
N SER A 9 -14.15 -32.45 -34.20
CA SER A 9 -13.81 -33.69 -33.49
C SER A 9 -12.50 -33.63 -32.66
N LYS A 10 -11.61 -32.66 -32.96
CA LYS A 10 -10.35 -32.40 -32.24
C LYS A 10 -10.51 -31.50 -31.02
N GLN A 11 -11.68 -30.90 -30.84
CA GLN A 11 -11.93 -30.07 -29.67
C GLN A 11 -11.99 -30.95 -28.42
N LYS A 12 -11.17 -30.59 -27.41
CA LYS A 12 -11.14 -31.28 -26.12
C LYS A 12 -11.27 -30.24 -25.00
N GLN A 13 -12.13 -30.52 -24.05
CA GLN A 13 -12.18 -29.78 -22.79
C GLN A 13 -10.98 -30.16 -21.93
N ILE A 14 -10.23 -29.16 -21.46
CA ILE A 14 -9.10 -29.37 -20.55
C ILE A 14 -9.57 -29.26 -19.11
N SER A 15 -8.87 -29.95 -18.21
CA SER A 15 -9.11 -29.82 -16.77
C SER A 15 -8.56 -28.49 -16.23
N ILE A 16 -9.02 -28.08 -15.04
CA ILE A 16 -8.50 -26.87 -14.35
C ILE A 16 -6.99 -27.00 -14.09
N SER A 17 -6.50 -28.20 -13.75
CA SER A 17 -5.07 -28.44 -13.57
C SER A 17 -4.26 -28.27 -14.86
N GLU A 18 -4.78 -28.77 -15.96
CA GLU A 18 -4.13 -28.61 -17.28
C GLU A 18 -4.15 -27.14 -17.74
N PHE A 19 -5.26 -26.43 -17.50
CA PHE A 19 -5.32 -24.99 -17.69
C PHE A 19 -4.29 -24.25 -16.85
N PHE A 20 -4.20 -24.55 -15.53
CA PHE A 20 -3.23 -23.96 -14.63
C PHE A 20 -1.79 -24.26 -15.08
N GLU A 21 -1.51 -25.51 -15.48
CA GLU A 21 -0.18 -25.91 -15.93
C GLU A 21 0.26 -25.16 -17.19
N LYS A 22 -0.64 -24.99 -18.16
CA LYS A 22 -0.38 -24.24 -19.39
C LYS A 22 -0.30 -22.71 -19.17
N ASN A 23 -0.92 -22.20 -18.10
CA ASN A 23 -1.08 -20.78 -17.85
C ASN A 23 -0.39 -20.29 -16.55
N LYS A 24 0.63 -20.99 -16.04
CA LYS A 24 1.38 -20.63 -14.84
C LYS A 24 1.85 -19.18 -14.81
N HIS A 25 2.24 -18.66 -15.98
CA HIS A 25 2.75 -17.29 -16.13
C HIS A 25 1.70 -16.23 -15.82
N PHE A 26 0.42 -16.44 -16.13
CA PHE A 26 -0.64 -15.50 -15.78
C PHE A 26 -0.85 -15.35 -14.28
N LEU A 27 -0.58 -16.43 -13.54
CA LEU A 27 -0.79 -16.50 -12.10
C LEU A 27 0.49 -16.19 -11.28
N GLY A 28 1.59 -15.86 -11.96
CA GLY A 28 2.85 -15.51 -11.30
C GLY A 28 3.67 -16.72 -10.81
N PHE A 29 3.44 -17.92 -11.36
CA PHE A 29 4.20 -19.15 -11.05
C PHE A 29 5.12 -19.58 -12.21
N ASP A 30 5.55 -18.65 -13.04
CA ASP A 30 6.39 -18.90 -14.22
C ASP A 30 7.83 -19.25 -13.89
N THR A 31 8.39 -18.70 -12.81
CA THR A 31 9.74 -18.99 -12.34
C THR A 31 9.74 -19.44 -10.89
N LEU A 32 10.76 -20.21 -10.48
CA LEU A 32 10.90 -20.68 -9.10
C LEU A 32 10.99 -19.51 -8.09
N GLN A 33 11.59 -18.39 -8.48
CA GLN A 33 11.69 -17.19 -7.64
C GLN A 33 10.34 -16.47 -7.50
N ARG A 34 9.60 -16.32 -8.59
CA ARG A 34 8.27 -15.70 -8.56
C ARG A 34 7.27 -16.55 -7.82
N ALA A 35 7.37 -17.87 -7.93
CA ALA A 35 6.47 -18.81 -7.27
C ALA A 35 6.44 -18.61 -5.74
N VAL A 36 7.60 -18.47 -5.07
CA VAL A 36 7.62 -18.22 -3.61
C VAL A 36 7.06 -16.84 -3.26
N ILE A 37 7.36 -15.81 -4.08
CA ILE A 37 6.83 -14.46 -3.83
C ILE A 37 5.31 -14.45 -3.98
N THR A 38 4.78 -15.08 -5.03
CA THR A 38 3.33 -15.21 -5.26
C THR A 38 2.66 -15.96 -4.11
N ALA A 39 3.23 -17.08 -3.66
CA ALA A 39 2.67 -17.85 -2.56
C ALA A 39 2.62 -17.05 -1.24
N VAL A 40 3.70 -16.34 -0.91
CA VAL A 40 3.75 -15.47 0.28
C VAL A 40 2.77 -14.30 0.14
N LYS A 41 2.71 -13.67 -1.03
CA LYS A 41 1.78 -12.58 -1.31
C LYS A 41 0.33 -13.00 -1.05
N GLU A 42 -0.10 -14.10 -1.65
CA GLU A 42 -1.49 -14.58 -1.50
C GLU A 42 -1.82 -14.95 -0.05
N ALA A 43 -0.88 -15.56 0.67
CA ALA A 43 -1.07 -15.91 2.08
C ALA A 43 -1.16 -14.65 2.96
N VAL A 44 -0.20 -13.72 2.83
CA VAL A 44 -0.11 -12.50 3.66
C VAL A 44 -1.25 -11.53 3.36
N ASP A 45 -1.63 -11.34 2.08
CA ASP A 45 -2.74 -10.47 1.71
C ASP A 45 -4.06 -10.98 2.29
N ASN A 46 -4.29 -12.31 2.26
CA ASN A 46 -5.48 -12.92 2.88
C ASN A 46 -5.46 -12.79 4.41
N SER A 47 -4.31 -12.96 5.05
CA SER A 47 -4.15 -12.78 6.51
C SER A 47 -4.43 -11.34 6.93
N LEU A 48 -3.91 -10.34 6.19
CA LEU A 48 -4.19 -8.93 6.44
C LEU A 48 -5.68 -8.62 6.30
N ASP A 49 -6.29 -9.07 5.21
CA ASP A 49 -7.71 -8.85 4.96
C ASP A 49 -8.61 -9.49 6.03
N ALA A 50 -8.30 -10.73 6.45
CA ALA A 50 -9.05 -11.44 7.48
C ALA A 50 -8.96 -10.75 8.84
N CYS A 51 -7.75 -10.31 9.24
CA CYS A 51 -7.55 -9.58 10.48
C CYS A 51 -8.27 -8.22 10.46
N GLU A 52 -8.14 -7.46 9.37
CA GLU A 52 -8.77 -6.14 9.23
C GLU A 52 -10.30 -6.22 9.26
N GLU A 53 -10.90 -7.20 8.55
CA GLU A 53 -12.35 -7.43 8.58
C GLU A 53 -12.85 -7.84 9.98
N ALA A 54 -12.08 -8.67 10.69
CA ALA A 54 -12.39 -9.07 12.07
C ALA A 54 -12.03 -8.00 13.12
N ARG A 55 -11.48 -6.85 12.71
CA ARG A 55 -11.00 -5.77 13.59
C ARG A 55 -9.92 -6.23 14.58
N ILE A 56 -9.04 -7.11 14.15
CA ILE A 56 -7.89 -7.61 14.88
C ILE A 56 -6.64 -6.95 14.32
N LEU A 57 -5.74 -6.46 15.18
CA LEU A 57 -4.43 -5.95 14.76
C LEU A 57 -3.58 -7.10 14.22
N PRO A 58 -3.18 -7.09 12.94
CA PRO A 58 -2.49 -8.21 12.34
C PRO A 58 -1.12 -8.47 12.95
N THR A 59 -0.82 -9.74 13.24
CA THR A 59 0.52 -10.26 13.53
C THR A 59 0.74 -11.47 12.64
N ILE A 60 1.66 -11.34 11.68
CA ILE A 60 1.88 -12.33 10.63
C ILE A 60 3.32 -12.82 10.71
N LYS A 61 3.49 -14.15 10.82
CA LYS A 61 4.78 -14.84 10.80
C LYS A 61 4.92 -15.62 9.49
N VAL A 62 6.02 -15.42 8.76
CA VAL A 62 6.35 -16.16 7.54
C VAL A 62 7.66 -16.90 7.76
N GLU A 63 7.66 -18.21 7.53
CA GLU A 63 8.88 -19.01 7.57
C GLU A 63 9.09 -19.70 6.23
N ILE A 64 10.32 -19.71 5.78
CA ILE A 64 10.75 -20.36 4.55
C ILE A 64 11.91 -21.29 4.90
N ASN A 65 11.70 -22.58 4.79
CA ASN A 65 12.72 -23.58 5.03
C ASN A 65 13.14 -24.20 3.70
N LYS A 66 14.42 -24.04 3.31
CA LYS A 66 14.95 -24.67 2.10
C LYS A 66 15.06 -26.18 2.34
N LEU A 67 14.62 -26.93 1.36
CA LEU A 67 14.72 -28.40 1.34
C LEU A 67 15.71 -28.83 0.25
N LYS A 68 16.07 -30.12 0.23
CA LYS A 68 16.96 -30.67 -0.81
C LYS A 68 16.36 -30.48 -2.21
N GLY A 69 17.19 -30.14 -3.17
CA GLY A 69 16.80 -29.76 -4.52
C GLY A 69 16.17 -28.37 -4.59
N ASP A 70 15.37 -28.09 -5.63
CA ASP A 70 14.66 -26.82 -5.80
C ASP A 70 13.32 -26.80 -5.04
N LYS A 71 13.27 -27.38 -3.84
CA LYS A 71 12.07 -27.42 -2.99
C LYS A 71 12.25 -26.49 -1.79
N LEU A 72 11.15 -25.89 -1.37
CA LEU A 72 11.08 -25.20 -0.09
C LEU A 72 9.73 -25.47 0.60
N GLU A 73 9.74 -25.34 1.90
CA GLU A 73 8.57 -25.32 2.75
C GLU A 73 8.25 -23.89 3.10
N LEU A 74 7.03 -23.47 2.83
CA LEU A 74 6.47 -22.17 3.22
C LEU A 74 5.49 -22.38 4.37
N ILE A 75 5.69 -21.64 5.46
CA ILE A 75 4.75 -21.54 6.57
C ILE A 75 4.31 -20.08 6.67
N CYS A 76 3.02 -19.84 6.71
CA CYS A 76 2.44 -18.52 6.99
C CYS A 76 1.41 -18.69 8.11
N GLN A 77 1.55 -17.85 9.15
CA GLN A 77 0.68 -17.86 10.32
C GLN A 77 0.19 -16.46 10.62
N ASP A 78 -1.07 -16.33 10.99
CA ASP A 78 -1.68 -15.10 11.48
C ASP A 78 -2.44 -15.31 12.80
N ASN A 79 -2.76 -14.20 13.45
CA ASN A 79 -3.60 -14.13 14.65
C ASN A 79 -5.03 -13.71 14.33
N GLY A 80 -5.50 -13.93 13.11
CA GLY A 80 -6.80 -13.52 12.63
C GLY A 80 -7.97 -14.31 13.24
N PRO A 81 -9.18 -14.19 12.67
CA PRO A 81 -10.36 -14.86 13.22
C PRO A 81 -10.36 -16.38 13.04
N GLY A 82 -9.44 -16.95 12.24
CA GLY A 82 -9.49 -18.33 11.80
C GLY A 82 -10.59 -18.59 10.76
N ILE A 83 -10.73 -19.83 10.35
CA ILE A 83 -11.72 -20.29 9.38
C ILE A 83 -12.57 -21.38 10.02
N PRO A 84 -13.90 -21.28 10.00
CA PRO A 84 -14.77 -22.36 10.52
C PRO A 84 -14.48 -23.69 9.81
N ARG A 85 -14.46 -24.79 10.56
CA ARG A 85 -14.13 -26.14 10.09
C ARG A 85 -14.77 -26.51 8.74
N ASN A 86 -16.07 -26.23 8.61
CA ASN A 86 -16.84 -26.60 7.41
C ASN A 86 -16.47 -25.75 6.19
N SER A 87 -15.77 -24.65 6.38
CA SER A 87 -15.38 -23.71 5.32
C SER A 87 -13.92 -23.89 4.87
N VAL A 88 -13.06 -24.52 5.67
CA VAL A 88 -11.63 -24.70 5.36
C VAL A 88 -11.43 -25.37 4.00
N GLU A 89 -12.15 -26.48 3.75
CA GLU A 89 -12.09 -27.21 2.49
C GLU A 89 -12.44 -26.34 1.26
N ASN A 90 -13.47 -25.53 1.40
CA ASN A 90 -13.92 -24.65 0.32
C ASN A 90 -12.93 -23.51 0.06
N VAL A 91 -12.41 -22.86 1.11
CA VAL A 91 -11.50 -21.71 0.99
C VAL A 91 -10.19 -22.09 0.28
N PHE A 92 -9.62 -23.25 0.60
CA PHE A 92 -8.34 -23.68 0.03
C PHE A 92 -8.47 -24.54 -1.22
N GLY A 93 -9.62 -25.18 -1.45
CA GLY A 93 -9.76 -26.20 -2.45
C GLY A 93 -10.76 -25.92 -3.56
N LYS A 94 -11.38 -24.75 -3.59
CA LYS A 94 -12.35 -24.39 -4.63
C LYS A 94 -11.94 -23.12 -5.35
N PHE A 95 -11.66 -23.22 -6.63
CA PHE A 95 -11.40 -22.06 -7.48
C PHE A 95 -12.66 -21.22 -7.67
N LEU A 96 -12.47 -19.93 -7.83
CA LEU A 96 -13.55 -18.95 -8.04
C LEU A 96 -14.56 -18.96 -6.88
N LEU A 97 -14.08 -19.21 -5.67
CA LEU A 97 -14.84 -19.02 -4.45
C LEU A 97 -14.34 -17.78 -3.70
N GLY A 98 -15.23 -16.86 -3.42
CA GLY A 98 -14.91 -15.64 -2.68
C GLY A 98 -16.17 -14.84 -2.38
N SER A 99 -16.15 -14.11 -1.28
CA SER A 99 -17.24 -13.22 -0.85
C SER A 99 -17.18 -11.83 -1.49
N ARG A 100 -16.15 -11.55 -2.33
CA ARG A 100 -15.82 -10.19 -2.78
C ARG A 100 -15.97 -9.97 -4.28
N PHE A 101 -16.44 -10.95 -5.06
CA PHE A 101 -16.54 -10.85 -6.51
C PHE A 101 -17.46 -9.73 -7.01
N HIS A 102 -18.52 -9.46 -6.28
CA HIS A 102 -19.54 -8.49 -6.65
C HIS A 102 -19.48 -7.23 -5.79
N ALA A 103 -18.67 -7.23 -4.74
CA ALA A 103 -18.56 -6.10 -3.81
C ALA A 103 -17.75 -4.95 -4.44
N ILE A 104 -18.39 -3.80 -4.62
CA ILE A 104 -17.75 -2.59 -5.11
C ILE A 104 -17.17 -1.83 -3.91
N ARG A 105 -15.99 -2.25 -3.48
CA ARG A 105 -15.19 -1.64 -2.41
C ARG A 105 -13.71 -1.91 -2.61
N GLN A 106 -12.88 -1.11 -2.00
CA GLN A 106 -11.43 -1.34 -2.02
C GLN A 106 -11.10 -2.69 -1.35
N THR A 107 -10.40 -3.58 -2.07
CA THR A 107 -9.92 -4.87 -1.56
C THR A 107 -8.55 -5.20 -2.14
N ARG A 108 -7.73 -6.00 -1.42
CA ARG A 108 -6.46 -6.54 -1.94
C ARG A 108 -6.71 -7.67 -2.93
N GLY A 109 -7.60 -8.59 -2.58
CA GLY A 109 -7.97 -9.77 -3.38
C GLY A 109 -9.34 -9.64 -4.01
N GLN A 110 -9.47 -9.96 -5.33
CA GLN A 110 -10.72 -9.86 -6.08
C GLN A 110 -11.09 -11.14 -6.84
N GLN A 111 -10.14 -12.07 -7.05
CA GLN A 111 -10.29 -13.13 -8.07
C GLN A 111 -10.66 -14.51 -7.53
N GLY A 112 -10.50 -14.75 -6.21
CA GLY A 112 -10.83 -16.05 -5.58
C GLY A 112 -10.04 -17.25 -6.12
N ILE A 113 -8.81 -17.00 -6.63
CA ILE A 113 -7.93 -18.04 -7.19
C ILE A 113 -6.57 -18.09 -6.49
N GLY A 114 -6.20 -17.08 -5.72
CA GLY A 114 -4.84 -16.89 -5.20
C GLY A 114 -4.37 -18.05 -4.33
N ILE A 115 -4.97 -18.24 -3.16
CA ILE A 115 -4.53 -19.30 -2.22
C ILE A 115 -4.80 -20.70 -2.76
N THR A 116 -5.90 -20.91 -3.48
CA THR A 116 -6.17 -22.19 -4.16
C THR A 116 -5.13 -22.48 -5.24
N GLY A 117 -4.61 -21.44 -5.92
CA GLY A 117 -3.49 -21.54 -6.86
C GLY A 117 -2.20 -21.98 -6.17
N VAL A 118 -1.93 -21.50 -4.95
CA VAL A 118 -0.77 -21.95 -4.13
C VAL A 118 -0.88 -23.44 -3.79
N VAL A 119 -2.05 -23.89 -3.34
CA VAL A 119 -2.31 -25.32 -3.04
C VAL A 119 -2.14 -26.17 -4.29
N MET A 120 -2.69 -25.73 -5.42
CA MET A 120 -2.53 -26.41 -6.72
C MET A 120 -1.07 -26.49 -7.15
N TYR A 121 -0.34 -25.38 -7.09
CA TYR A 121 1.07 -25.33 -7.47
C TYR A 121 1.94 -26.25 -6.60
N SER A 122 1.70 -26.26 -5.30
CA SER A 122 2.33 -27.20 -4.36
C SER A 122 2.12 -28.64 -4.81
N GLN A 123 0.87 -29.04 -5.00
CA GLN A 123 0.51 -30.41 -5.39
C GLN A 123 1.08 -30.80 -6.76
N LEU A 124 1.01 -29.93 -7.76
CA LEU A 124 1.55 -30.21 -9.10
C LEU A 124 3.07 -30.35 -9.11
N THR A 125 3.78 -29.59 -8.27
CA THR A 125 5.24 -29.57 -8.32
C THR A 125 5.91 -30.57 -7.39
N THR A 126 5.27 -30.96 -6.31
CA THR A 126 5.87 -31.86 -5.29
C THR A 126 5.00 -33.07 -4.95
N GLY A 127 3.73 -33.08 -5.33
CA GLY A 127 2.75 -34.07 -4.88
C GLY A 127 2.31 -33.90 -3.43
N SER A 128 2.83 -32.88 -2.72
CA SER A 128 2.56 -32.66 -1.31
C SER A 128 1.19 -32.03 -1.10
N LYS A 129 0.52 -32.41 -0.02
CA LYS A 129 -0.68 -31.75 0.48
C LYS A 129 -0.31 -30.51 1.27
N THR A 130 -1.20 -29.53 1.29
CA THR A 130 -1.07 -28.35 2.15
C THR A 130 -1.67 -28.66 3.52
N HIS A 131 -0.89 -28.49 4.58
CA HIS A 131 -1.35 -28.62 5.95
C HIS A 131 -1.92 -27.29 6.43
N VAL A 132 -3.13 -27.31 6.99
CA VAL A 132 -3.84 -26.15 7.50
C VAL A 132 -4.20 -26.38 8.96
N ILE A 133 -3.87 -25.41 9.81
CA ILE A 133 -4.33 -25.34 11.20
C ILE A 133 -5.20 -24.08 11.30
N SER A 134 -6.43 -24.27 11.77
CA SER A 134 -7.36 -23.14 11.95
C SER A 134 -8.04 -23.24 13.30
N LYS A 135 -8.07 -22.12 14.03
CA LYS A 135 -8.80 -21.98 15.29
C LYS A 135 -9.65 -20.72 15.26
N ILE A 136 -10.93 -20.87 15.52
CA ILE A 136 -11.84 -19.74 15.76
C ILE A 136 -12.03 -19.54 17.26
N LYS A 137 -12.26 -18.29 17.67
CA LYS A 137 -12.32 -17.92 19.09
C LYS A 137 -13.40 -18.68 19.90
N SER A 138 -14.47 -19.13 19.25
CA SER A 138 -15.56 -19.92 19.90
C SER A 138 -15.20 -21.37 20.15
N ASP A 139 -14.15 -21.91 19.52
CA ASP A 139 -13.81 -23.33 19.61
C ASP A 139 -12.72 -23.56 20.66
N SER A 140 -12.86 -24.64 21.43
CA SER A 140 -11.89 -25.07 22.43
C SER A 140 -10.61 -25.67 21.82
N SER A 141 -10.68 -26.17 20.59
CA SER A 141 -9.58 -26.83 19.88
C SER A 141 -9.43 -26.31 18.46
N ALA A 142 -8.20 -26.33 17.94
CA ALA A 142 -7.92 -26.06 16.54
C ALA A 142 -8.25 -27.28 15.67
N VAL A 143 -8.55 -27.02 14.40
CA VAL A 143 -8.69 -28.05 13.37
C VAL A 143 -7.39 -28.12 12.59
N HIS A 144 -6.77 -29.29 12.56
CA HIS A 144 -5.61 -29.62 11.75
C HIS A 144 -6.07 -30.50 10.59
N VAL A 145 -5.74 -30.15 9.36
CA VAL A 145 -6.19 -30.90 8.18
C VAL A 145 -5.19 -30.83 7.04
N ASP A 146 -5.00 -31.93 6.34
CA ASP A 146 -4.21 -31.99 5.11
C ASP A 146 -5.14 -31.86 3.91
N LEU A 147 -4.91 -30.85 3.09
CA LEU A 147 -5.69 -30.53 1.91
C LEU A 147 -4.94 -30.83 0.62
N GLY A 148 -5.59 -31.53 -0.27
CA GLY A 148 -5.21 -31.71 -1.66
C GLY A 148 -6.34 -31.26 -2.58
N LEU A 149 -6.13 -31.29 -3.88
CA LEU A 149 -7.11 -30.91 -4.89
C LEU A 149 -7.42 -32.08 -5.81
N ASP A 150 -8.70 -32.42 -5.93
CA ASP A 150 -9.19 -33.22 -7.07
C ASP A 150 -9.39 -32.27 -8.26
N THR A 151 -8.40 -32.26 -9.13
CA THR A 151 -8.35 -31.35 -10.29
C THR A 151 -9.41 -31.62 -11.34
N ARG A 152 -9.99 -32.84 -11.36
CA ARG A 152 -11.07 -33.20 -12.27
C ARG A 152 -12.43 -32.68 -11.80
N LYS A 153 -12.65 -32.71 -10.49
CA LYS A 153 -13.93 -32.34 -9.87
C LYS A 153 -13.98 -30.91 -9.35
N ASN A 154 -12.87 -30.14 -9.42
CA ASN A 154 -12.72 -28.83 -8.79
C ASN A 154 -13.14 -28.84 -7.31
N LYS A 155 -12.68 -29.82 -6.57
CA LYS A 155 -12.99 -30.01 -5.15
C LYS A 155 -11.74 -30.27 -4.36
N ALA A 156 -11.70 -29.76 -3.12
CA ALA A 156 -10.69 -30.19 -2.18
C ALA A 156 -10.87 -31.65 -1.79
N THR A 157 -9.77 -32.29 -1.51
CA THR A 157 -9.73 -33.58 -0.82
C THR A 157 -9.08 -33.37 0.54
N LYS A 158 -9.76 -33.72 1.60
CA LYS A 158 -9.22 -33.64 2.95
C LYS A 158 -8.81 -35.00 3.48
N SER A 159 -7.77 -35.01 4.31
CA SER A 159 -7.29 -36.18 5.02
C SER A 159 -6.66 -35.74 6.35
N ASN A 160 -6.44 -36.70 7.24
CA ASN A 160 -5.76 -36.50 8.52
C ASN A 160 -6.36 -35.34 9.35
N GLU A 161 -7.69 -35.23 9.36
CA GLU A 161 -8.37 -34.22 10.17
C GLU A 161 -8.31 -34.60 11.63
N ILE A 162 -7.66 -33.77 12.45
CA ILE A 162 -7.49 -33.92 13.90
C ILE A 162 -7.98 -32.63 14.58
N ARG A 163 -8.48 -32.79 15.81
CA ARG A 163 -8.78 -31.66 16.68
C ARG A 163 -7.82 -31.72 17.87
N ASP A 164 -7.06 -30.65 18.05
CA ASP A 164 -6.11 -30.57 19.16
C ASP A 164 -5.94 -29.10 19.61
N VAL A 165 -5.36 -28.92 20.78
CA VAL A 165 -5.00 -27.60 21.28
C VAL A 165 -3.79 -27.10 20.48
N TRP A 166 -3.88 -25.89 19.98
CA TRP A 166 -2.79 -25.28 19.24
C TRP A 166 -1.94 -24.42 20.16
N PHE A 167 -0.69 -24.81 20.36
CA PHE A 167 0.32 -24.05 21.07
C PHE A 167 1.34 -23.45 20.09
N GLU A 168 1.79 -22.22 20.36
CA GLU A 168 2.87 -21.55 19.66
C GLU A 168 3.74 -20.82 20.69
N ASP A 169 5.05 -20.98 20.61
CA ASP A 169 6.02 -20.38 21.55
C ASP A 169 5.69 -20.65 23.05
N GLY A 170 5.01 -21.76 23.36
CA GLY A 170 4.61 -22.16 24.71
C GLY A 170 3.27 -21.59 25.19
N GLU A 171 2.60 -20.77 24.39
CA GLU A 171 1.29 -20.18 24.68
C GLU A 171 0.20 -20.80 23.81
N GLU A 172 -1.02 -20.93 24.37
CA GLU A 172 -2.17 -21.37 23.60
C GLU A 172 -2.64 -20.29 22.63
N VAL A 173 -2.75 -20.63 21.34
CA VAL A 173 -3.30 -19.74 20.32
C VAL A 173 -4.81 -19.66 20.47
N LEU A 174 -5.34 -18.47 20.71
CA LEU A 174 -6.78 -18.23 20.92
C LEU A 174 -7.59 -18.26 19.62
N SER A 175 -7.05 -17.70 18.55
CA SER A 175 -7.61 -17.74 17.20
C SER A 175 -6.52 -17.47 16.17
N GLY A 176 -6.71 -17.93 14.94
CA GLY A 176 -5.76 -17.70 13.85
C GLY A 176 -5.78 -18.79 12.80
N LEU A 177 -4.91 -18.61 11.83
CA LEU A 177 -4.70 -19.53 10.72
C LEU A 177 -3.21 -19.77 10.52
N LYS A 178 -2.81 -21.03 10.32
CA LYS A 178 -1.46 -21.43 9.93
C LYS A 178 -1.54 -22.34 8.72
N ILE A 179 -0.85 -22.01 7.66
CA ILE A 179 -0.72 -22.82 6.46
C ILE A 179 0.74 -23.27 6.33
N LYS A 180 0.93 -24.51 5.97
CA LYS A 180 2.24 -25.10 5.68
C LYS A 180 2.17 -25.85 4.36
N THR A 181 3.00 -25.46 3.40
CA THR A 181 3.01 -26.03 2.06
C THR A 181 4.42 -26.24 1.54
N VAL A 182 4.63 -27.30 0.76
CA VAL A 182 5.92 -27.63 0.14
C VAL A 182 5.77 -27.50 -1.36
N MET A 183 6.65 -26.71 -1.99
CA MET A 183 6.59 -26.44 -3.42
C MET A 183 7.97 -26.40 -4.06
N LYS A 184 8.03 -26.56 -5.40
CA LYS A 184 9.25 -26.21 -6.14
C LYS A 184 9.37 -24.71 -6.25
N ALA A 185 10.34 -24.12 -5.56
CA ALA A 185 10.59 -22.70 -5.58
C ALA A 185 12.01 -22.40 -5.08
N LYS A 186 12.49 -21.18 -5.33
CA LYS A 186 13.84 -20.75 -4.95
C LYS A 186 13.78 -19.42 -4.22
N TYR A 187 14.26 -19.39 -2.98
CA TYR A 187 14.43 -18.15 -2.24
C TYR A 187 15.71 -17.44 -2.70
N GLN A 188 15.59 -16.13 -2.92
CA GLN A 188 16.68 -15.25 -3.32
C GLN A 188 16.53 -13.90 -2.64
N ARG A 189 17.63 -13.29 -2.21
CA ARG A 189 17.68 -11.90 -1.73
C ARG A 189 17.68 -10.91 -2.89
N GLY A 190 17.33 -9.66 -2.63
CA GLY A 190 17.40 -8.56 -3.61
C GLY A 190 16.09 -7.80 -3.75
N ARG A 191 16.03 -6.92 -4.75
CA ARG A 191 14.88 -6.03 -4.98
C ARG A 191 13.58 -6.77 -5.28
N GLN A 192 13.66 -7.94 -5.89
CA GLN A 192 12.52 -8.83 -6.20
C GLN A 192 12.61 -10.07 -5.32
N SER A 193 12.46 -9.90 -4.01
CA SER A 193 12.54 -10.98 -3.02
C SER A 193 11.33 -10.95 -2.08
N VAL A 194 11.10 -12.06 -1.40
CA VAL A 194 10.07 -12.15 -0.35
C VAL A 194 10.36 -11.13 0.77
N HIS A 195 11.62 -11.00 1.18
CA HIS A 195 12.02 -10.01 2.19
C HIS A 195 11.61 -8.58 1.79
N GLN A 196 11.92 -8.18 0.55
CA GLN A 196 11.55 -6.86 0.04
C GLN A 196 10.04 -6.69 -0.08
N TYR A 197 9.31 -7.73 -0.51
CA TYR A 197 7.85 -7.71 -0.55
C TYR A 197 7.25 -7.44 0.84
N LEU A 198 7.69 -8.17 1.87
CA LEU A 198 7.20 -8.01 3.24
C LEU A 198 7.58 -6.66 3.84
N ARG A 199 8.82 -6.18 3.58
CA ARG A 199 9.24 -4.82 3.95
C ARG A 199 8.33 -3.77 3.33
N MET A 200 8.05 -3.84 2.03
CA MET A 200 7.14 -2.92 1.36
C MET A 200 5.72 -3.03 1.92
N THR A 201 5.23 -4.25 2.15
CA THR A 201 3.91 -4.48 2.76
C THR A 201 3.80 -3.81 4.13
N SER A 202 4.85 -3.86 4.97
CA SER A 202 4.86 -3.22 6.28
C SER A 202 4.80 -1.68 6.23
N ILE A 203 5.32 -1.06 5.16
CA ILE A 203 5.28 0.40 4.97
C ILE A 203 3.83 0.89 4.81
N VAL A 204 3.05 0.19 4.00
CA VAL A 204 1.66 0.58 3.65
C VAL A 204 0.60 -0.05 4.57
N ASN A 205 1.02 -0.94 5.46
CA ASN A 205 0.20 -1.53 6.53
C ASN A 205 0.82 -1.26 7.91
N PRO A 206 0.90 0.01 8.34
CA PRO A 206 1.60 0.40 9.57
C PRO A 206 0.98 -0.15 10.86
N HIS A 207 -0.23 -0.68 10.80
CA HIS A 207 -0.97 -1.35 11.87
C HIS A 207 -0.62 -2.85 12.01
N ALA A 208 0.15 -3.42 11.06
CA ALA A 208 0.53 -4.81 11.06
C ALA A 208 1.95 -5.03 11.60
N THR A 209 2.14 -6.10 12.38
CA THR A 209 3.46 -6.67 12.72
C THR A 209 3.71 -7.83 11.77
N ILE A 210 4.83 -7.79 11.05
CA ILE A 210 5.19 -8.81 10.06
C ILE A 210 6.60 -9.33 10.39
N GLN A 211 6.77 -10.64 10.38
CA GLN A 211 8.05 -11.29 10.61
C GLN A 211 8.35 -12.30 9.49
N ILE A 212 9.60 -12.38 9.09
CA ILE A 212 10.10 -13.43 8.21
C ILE A 212 11.35 -14.08 8.81
N ILE A 213 11.44 -15.40 8.69
CA ILE A 213 12.64 -16.19 8.98
C ILE A 213 12.86 -17.13 7.79
N VAL A 214 14.07 -17.13 7.27
CA VAL A 214 14.47 -18.04 6.18
C VAL A 214 15.62 -18.91 6.65
N ARG A 215 15.45 -20.23 6.53
CA ARG A 215 16.47 -21.21 6.91
C ARG A 215 16.97 -21.95 5.68
N ASP A 216 18.24 -22.31 5.69
CA ASP A 216 18.83 -23.21 4.69
C ASP A 216 18.47 -24.69 4.95
N VAL A 217 19.08 -25.59 4.17
CA VAL A 217 18.83 -27.03 4.25
C VAL A 217 19.31 -27.62 5.58
N ASP A 218 20.27 -26.97 6.23
CA ASP A 218 20.85 -27.40 7.52
C ASP A 218 20.13 -26.72 8.71
N GLY A 219 19.09 -25.95 8.45
CA GLY A 219 18.30 -25.23 9.46
C GLY A 219 18.90 -23.91 9.93
N VAL A 220 20.03 -23.48 9.34
CA VAL A 220 20.69 -22.22 9.68
C VAL A 220 19.88 -21.04 9.13
N VAL A 221 19.67 -20.01 9.94
CA VAL A 221 18.99 -18.79 9.52
C VAL A 221 19.88 -18.00 8.55
N ILE A 222 19.44 -17.87 7.30
CA ILE A 222 20.17 -17.16 6.23
C ILE A 222 19.57 -15.78 5.94
N ASP A 223 18.32 -15.55 6.33
CA ASP A 223 17.66 -14.24 6.24
C ASP A 223 16.58 -14.11 7.31
N GLN A 224 16.38 -12.88 7.78
CA GLN A 224 15.32 -12.58 8.74
C GLN A 224 14.92 -11.11 8.64
N GLY A 225 13.68 -10.82 9.01
CA GLY A 225 13.14 -9.47 9.10
C GLY A 225 12.01 -9.40 10.10
N HIS A 226 11.93 -8.30 10.84
CA HIS A 226 10.87 -8.07 11.81
C HIS A 226 10.43 -6.61 11.75
N TRP A 227 9.22 -6.37 11.28
CA TRP A 227 8.62 -5.04 11.15
C TRP A 227 7.45 -4.93 12.13
N ILE A 228 7.72 -4.32 13.29
CA ILE A 228 6.72 -4.10 14.33
C ILE A 228 5.75 -3.00 13.87
N ARG A 229 4.48 -3.09 14.20
CA ARG A 229 3.47 -2.06 13.92
C ARG A 229 3.87 -0.69 14.49
N THR A 230 3.51 0.38 13.80
CA THR A 230 3.78 1.76 14.22
C THR A 230 2.52 2.50 14.68
N THR A 231 1.38 1.85 14.59
CA THR A 231 0.09 2.35 15.04
C THR A 231 -0.81 1.20 15.45
N GLU A 232 -1.68 1.45 16.42
CA GLU A 232 -2.77 0.53 16.81
C GLU A 232 -4.09 0.89 16.13
N LYS A 233 -4.11 1.98 15.34
CA LYS A 233 -5.30 2.37 14.58
C LYS A 233 -5.45 1.46 13.35
N LEU A 234 -6.47 0.62 13.35
CA LEU A 234 -6.85 -0.17 12.17
C LEU A 234 -7.34 0.73 11.03
N PRO A 235 -7.19 0.29 9.77
CA PRO A 235 -7.76 0.97 8.63
C PRO A 235 -9.26 1.23 8.81
N ARG A 236 -9.74 2.28 8.13
CA ARG A 236 -11.18 2.56 8.05
C ARG A 236 -11.91 1.36 7.46
N VAL A 237 -13.05 1.01 8.04
CA VAL A 237 -13.96 0.02 7.44
C VAL A 237 -14.45 0.60 6.12
N VAL A 238 -14.33 -0.18 5.06
CA VAL A 238 -14.84 0.17 3.73
C VAL A 238 -16.29 -0.31 3.60
N GLU A 239 -17.16 0.58 3.13
CA GLU A 239 -18.54 0.25 2.83
C GLU A 239 -18.67 -0.19 1.38
N GLU A 240 -19.51 -1.18 1.13
CA GLU A 240 -19.87 -1.56 -0.22
C GLU A 240 -20.81 -0.53 -0.83
N ILE A 241 -20.49 -0.09 -2.03
CA ILE A 241 -21.33 0.86 -2.78
C ILE A 241 -22.02 0.17 -3.95
N LYS A 242 -23.14 0.77 -4.39
CA LYS A 242 -23.80 0.34 -5.61
C LYS A 242 -22.98 0.76 -6.84
N PRO A 243 -23.06 -0.01 -7.96
CA PRO A 243 -22.39 0.38 -9.19
C PRO A 243 -22.84 1.77 -9.64
N HIS A 244 -21.93 2.53 -10.25
CA HIS A 244 -22.28 3.78 -10.91
C HIS A 244 -22.61 3.50 -12.38
N PRO A 245 -23.64 4.15 -12.98
CA PRO A 245 -24.02 3.89 -14.39
C PRO A 245 -22.88 4.00 -15.39
N HIS A 246 -21.95 4.94 -15.19
CA HIS A 246 -20.78 5.10 -16.07
C HIS A 246 -19.75 3.96 -15.97
N GLY A 247 -19.86 3.08 -14.97
CA GLY A 247 -18.91 1.99 -14.72
C GLY A 247 -19.41 0.60 -15.10
N ILE A 248 -20.60 0.47 -15.70
CA ILE A 248 -21.17 -0.83 -16.07
C ILE A 248 -21.17 -1.05 -17.58
N HIS A 249 -21.22 -2.32 -17.95
CA HIS A 249 -21.33 -2.76 -19.34
C HIS A 249 -22.70 -3.38 -19.62
N LEU A 250 -23.08 -3.48 -20.91
CA LEU A 250 -24.38 -3.99 -21.35
C LEU A 250 -24.75 -5.33 -20.70
N GLY A 251 -23.83 -6.29 -20.69
CA GLY A 251 -24.09 -7.61 -20.11
C GLY A 251 -24.37 -7.58 -18.61
N GLN A 252 -23.73 -6.65 -17.87
CA GLN A 252 -24.00 -6.43 -16.44
C GLN A 252 -25.38 -5.79 -16.25
N LEU A 253 -25.71 -4.75 -17.03
CA LEU A 253 -27.03 -4.12 -16.99
C LEU A 253 -28.14 -5.12 -17.29
N GLN A 254 -27.99 -5.94 -18.32
CA GLN A 254 -28.98 -6.96 -18.68
C GLN A 254 -29.18 -8.01 -17.58
N ARG A 255 -28.12 -8.40 -16.88
CA ARG A 255 -28.22 -9.30 -15.72
C ARG A 255 -28.99 -8.64 -14.58
N MET A 256 -28.60 -7.40 -14.22
CA MET A 256 -29.27 -6.63 -13.18
C MET A 256 -30.75 -6.42 -13.49
N LEU A 257 -31.12 -6.16 -14.74
CA LEU A 257 -32.51 -6.02 -15.17
C LEU A 257 -33.30 -7.33 -15.02
N LYS A 258 -32.66 -8.48 -15.33
CA LYS A 258 -33.30 -9.81 -15.20
C LYS A 258 -33.49 -10.25 -13.75
N GLU A 259 -32.58 -9.85 -12.87
CA GLU A 259 -32.57 -10.20 -11.44
C GLU A 259 -33.31 -9.15 -10.58
N ALA A 260 -33.88 -8.11 -11.19
CA ALA A 260 -34.51 -7.01 -10.48
C ALA A 260 -35.86 -7.40 -9.87
N ASP A 261 -36.05 -7.09 -8.61
CA ASP A 261 -37.32 -7.25 -7.86
C ASP A 261 -38.28 -6.06 -8.01
N GLU A 262 -37.75 -4.94 -8.54
CA GLU A 262 -38.51 -3.70 -8.68
C GLU A 262 -39.57 -3.82 -9.79
N ARG A 263 -40.73 -3.20 -9.52
CA ARG A 263 -41.81 -3.17 -10.49
C ARG A 263 -41.73 -2.06 -11.53
N LYS A 264 -40.89 -1.03 -11.27
CA LYS A 264 -40.73 0.16 -12.13
C LYS A 264 -39.27 0.43 -12.43
N LEU A 265 -38.98 0.86 -13.65
CA LEU A 265 -37.62 1.23 -14.07
C LEU A 265 -37.04 2.40 -13.25
N THR A 266 -37.87 3.39 -12.88
CA THR A 266 -37.41 4.50 -12.03
C THR A 266 -36.92 4.02 -10.67
N SER A 267 -37.64 3.04 -10.05
CA SER A 267 -37.21 2.43 -8.78
C SER A 267 -35.98 1.58 -8.96
N PHE A 268 -35.90 0.79 -10.02
CA PHE A 268 -34.72 0.00 -10.38
C PHE A 268 -33.46 0.87 -10.49
N LEU A 269 -33.50 1.96 -11.27
CA LEU A 269 -32.36 2.85 -11.46
C LEU A 269 -31.91 3.48 -10.13
N ARG A 270 -32.83 3.89 -9.28
CA ARG A 270 -32.51 4.49 -7.98
C ARG A 270 -31.99 3.52 -6.94
N HIS A 271 -32.50 2.31 -6.92
CA HIS A 271 -32.15 1.33 -5.90
C HIS A 271 -30.90 0.52 -6.25
N ASN A 272 -30.61 0.33 -7.53
CA ASN A 272 -29.50 -0.52 -7.96
C ASN A 272 -28.25 0.26 -8.38
N PHE A 273 -28.35 1.60 -8.50
CA PHE A 273 -27.22 2.44 -8.89
C PHE A 273 -26.93 3.53 -7.87
N SER A 274 -25.64 3.87 -7.75
CA SER A 274 -25.17 5.07 -7.06
C SER A 274 -25.28 6.29 -7.95
N GLY A 275 -25.44 7.47 -7.36
CA GLY A 275 -25.48 8.75 -8.09
C GLY A 275 -26.75 9.03 -8.89
N VAL A 276 -27.75 8.16 -8.86
CA VAL A 276 -29.01 8.31 -9.62
C VAL A 276 -30.13 8.87 -8.73
N SER A 277 -30.44 10.14 -8.91
CA SER A 277 -31.62 10.77 -8.29
C SER A 277 -32.91 10.43 -9.07
N MET A 278 -34.09 10.75 -8.50
CA MET A 278 -35.38 10.57 -9.22
C MET A 278 -35.41 11.38 -10.51
N ARG A 279 -34.85 12.62 -10.52
CA ARG A 279 -34.75 13.45 -11.71
C ARG A 279 -33.86 12.80 -12.77
N ALA A 280 -32.68 12.32 -12.37
CA ALA A 280 -31.76 11.63 -13.28
C ALA A 280 -32.36 10.35 -13.85
N ALA A 281 -33.08 9.55 -13.02
CA ALA A 281 -33.74 8.34 -13.49
C ALA A 281 -34.79 8.64 -14.57
N LYS A 282 -35.60 9.68 -14.39
CA LYS A 282 -36.57 10.13 -15.40
C LYS A 282 -35.89 10.64 -16.68
N GLU A 283 -34.81 11.38 -16.55
CA GLU A 283 -34.04 11.92 -17.66
C GLU A 283 -33.39 10.78 -18.48
N ILE A 284 -32.81 9.77 -17.81
CA ILE A 284 -32.27 8.56 -18.43
C ILE A 284 -33.34 7.83 -19.25
N LEU A 285 -34.50 7.57 -18.63
CA LEU A 285 -35.59 6.86 -19.28
C LEU A 285 -36.20 7.66 -20.44
N GLY A 286 -36.32 8.97 -20.31
CA GLY A 286 -36.78 9.85 -21.39
C GLY A 286 -35.85 9.81 -22.61
N LYS A 287 -34.51 9.84 -22.39
CA LYS A 287 -33.53 9.72 -23.48
C LYS A 287 -33.50 8.34 -24.12
N ALA A 288 -33.74 7.30 -23.32
CA ALA A 288 -33.82 5.91 -23.80
C ALA A 288 -35.19 5.57 -24.41
N GLU A 289 -36.13 6.52 -24.49
CA GLU A 289 -37.50 6.34 -24.97
C GLU A 289 -38.26 5.19 -24.25
N LEU A 290 -38.01 5.06 -22.93
CA LEU A 290 -38.62 4.02 -22.10
C LEU A 290 -39.62 4.62 -21.10
N GLU A 291 -40.74 3.96 -20.92
CA GLU A 291 -41.74 4.34 -19.94
C GLU A 291 -41.25 4.09 -18.49
N GLU A 292 -41.46 5.07 -17.60
CA GLU A 292 -41.06 5.04 -16.18
C GLU A 292 -41.67 3.86 -15.42
N SER A 293 -42.91 3.48 -15.77
CA SER A 293 -43.70 2.42 -15.12
C SER A 293 -43.35 1.00 -15.53
N ARG A 294 -42.55 0.86 -16.57
CA ARG A 294 -42.20 -0.44 -17.17
C ARG A 294 -41.40 -1.30 -16.21
N THR A 295 -41.67 -2.61 -16.24
CA THR A 295 -41.00 -3.60 -15.40
C THR A 295 -39.60 -3.93 -15.94
N PRO A 296 -38.53 -3.88 -15.10
CA PRO A 296 -37.15 -4.13 -15.53
C PRO A 296 -36.94 -5.46 -16.26
N VAL A 297 -37.50 -6.55 -15.74
CA VAL A 297 -37.37 -7.92 -16.30
C VAL A 297 -37.90 -8.03 -17.75
N ARG A 298 -38.77 -7.10 -18.18
CA ARG A 298 -39.35 -7.09 -19.53
C ARG A 298 -38.58 -6.25 -20.55
N ILE A 299 -37.45 -5.69 -20.17
CA ILE A 299 -36.60 -4.87 -21.05
C ILE A 299 -35.87 -5.77 -22.04
N LYS A 300 -35.97 -5.41 -23.32
CA LYS A 300 -35.29 -6.11 -24.41
C LYS A 300 -33.80 -5.69 -24.50
N PRO A 301 -32.93 -6.49 -25.15
CA PRO A 301 -31.52 -6.16 -25.32
C PRO A 301 -31.26 -4.78 -25.94
N ASP A 302 -32.02 -4.41 -26.97
CA ASP A 302 -31.88 -3.13 -27.68
C ASP A 302 -32.26 -1.95 -26.78
N GLU A 303 -33.30 -2.11 -25.97
CA GLU A 303 -33.75 -1.15 -24.98
C GLU A 303 -32.75 -0.98 -23.82
N ALA A 304 -32.10 -2.08 -23.43
CA ALA A 304 -31.01 -2.02 -22.44
C ALA A 304 -29.78 -1.28 -22.99
N GLN A 305 -29.49 -1.44 -24.30
CA GLN A 305 -28.44 -0.66 -24.96
C GLN A 305 -28.78 0.82 -24.99
N ALA A 306 -30.00 1.21 -25.38
CA ALA A 306 -30.44 2.61 -25.37
C ALA A 306 -30.37 3.23 -23.96
N MET A 307 -30.70 2.45 -22.91
CA MET A 307 -30.54 2.87 -21.52
C MET A 307 -29.07 3.07 -21.16
N LEU A 308 -28.17 2.17 -21.58
CA LEU A 308 -26.73 2.30 -21.34
C LEU A 308 -26.15 3.54 -22.02
N ASP A 309 -26.55 3.81 -23.25
CA ASP A 309 -26.10 4.99 -24.00
C ASP A 309 -26.59 6.28 -23.31
N SER A 310 -27.81 6.30 -22.84
CA SER A 310 -28.37 7.44 -22.11
C SER A 310 -27.67 7.74 -20.78
N PHE A 311 -27.01 6.76 -20.14
CA PHE A 311 -26.19 7.01 -18.95
C PHE A 311 -25.05 7.97 -19.21
N GLN A 312 -24.45 7.92 -20.40
CA GLN A 312 -23.31 8.79 -20.77
C GLN A 312 -23.76 10.24 -21.05
N GLU A 313 -25.03 10.44 -21.37
CA GLU A 313 -25.57 11.74 -21.74
C GLU A 313 -26.22 12.51 -20.59
N VAL A 314 -26.49 11.83 -19.48
CA VAL A 314 -27.15 12.42 -18.31
C VAL A 314 -26.13 12.77 -17.24
N LYS A 315 -26.24 13.97 -16.68
CA LYS A 315 -25.37 14.39 -15.58
C LYS A 315 -25.77 13.68 -14.28
N LEU A 316 -24.92 12.74 -13.84
CA LEU A 316 -25.09 11.98 -12.62
C LEU A 316 -24.30 12.57 -11.46
N LEU A 317 -24.72 12.28 -10.22
CA LEU A 317 -23.94 12.59 -9.03
C LEU A 317 -22.76 11.61 -8.93
N SER A 318 -21.65 12.09 -8.40
CA SER A 318 -20.49 11.20 -8.14
C SER A 318 -20.86 10.07 -7.17
N PRO A 319 -20.31 8.86 -7.35
CA PRO A 319 -20.52 7.77 -6.40
C PRO A 319 -19.97 8.10 -5.01
N PRO A 320 -20.47 7.47 -3.93
CA PRO A 320 -19.91 7.61 -2.60
C PRO A 320 -18.43 7.18 -2.55
N THR A 321 -17.67 7.75 -1.64
CA THR A 321 -16.22 7.45 -1.49
C THR A 321 -15.90 6.66 -0.22
N ASP A 322 -16.92 6.26 0.54
CA ASP A 322 -16.79 5.46 1.77
C ASP A 322 -16.31 4.02 1.50
N CYS A 323 -16.29 3.64 0.24
CA CYS A 323 -15.71 2.40 -0.28
C CYS A 323 -14.17 2.42 -0.35
N LEU A 324 -13.52 3.55 -0.06
CA LEU A 324 -12.06 3.70 -0.07
C LEU A 324 -11.50 3.78 1.35
N SER A 325 -10.32 3.19 1.56
CA SER A 325 -9.56 3.23 2.80
C SER A 325 -8.12 3.64 2.50
N PRO A 326 -7.84 4.95 2.37
CA PRO A 326 -6.46 5.45 2.19
C PRO A 326 -5.59 5.11 3.40
N ILE A 327 -4.28 5.18 3.22
CA ILE A 327 -3.30 5.00 4.31
C ILE A 327 -3.26 6.23 5.21
N GLU A 328 -3.44 7.41 4.64
CA GLU A 328 -3.32 8.76 5.21
C GLU A 328 -1.85 9.25 5.31
N GLU A 329 -1.64 10.55 5.13
CA GLU A 329 -0.31 11.20 5.07
C GLU A 329 0.58 10.87 6.26
N ILE A 330 0.03 10.94 7.48
CA ILE A 330 0.77 10.71 8.72
C ILE A 330 1.29 9.27 8.78
N LEU A 331 0.48 8.31 8.36
CA LEU A 331 0.83 6.89 8.40
C LEU A 331 1.83 6.54 7.30
N ILE A 332 1.70 7.12 6.11
CA ILE A 332 2.71 6.99 5.04
C ILE A 332 4.05 7.53 5.51
N LYS A 333 4.05 8.72 6.12
CA LYS A 333 5.27 9.32 6.66
C LYS A 333 5.93 8.42 7.71
N LYS A 334 5.15 7.89 8.67
CA LYS A 334 5.65 6.96 9.69
C LYS A 334 6.22 5.69 9.07
N GLY A 335 5.50 5.08 8.12
CA GLY A 335 5.94 3.87 7.42
C GLY A 335 7.24 4.07 6.65
N LEU A 336 7.36 5.16 5.90
CA LEU A 336 8.57 5.51 5.15
C LEU A 336 9.75 5.81 6.08
N SER A 337 9.56 6.64 7.12
CA SER A 337 10.63 7.01 8.06
C SER A 337 11.15 5.82 8.88
N LYS A 338 10.32 4.78 9.08
CA LYS A 338 10.75 3.55 9.71
C LYS A 338 11.56 2.66 8.79
N ALA A 339 11.17 2.60 7.51
CA ALA A 339 11.77 1.68 6.55
C ALA A 339 13.02 2.27 5.87
N ILE A 340 13.14 3.60 5.82
CA ILE A 340 14.19 4.33 5.10
C ILE A 340 14.71 5.43 6.01
N ASP A 341 15.99 5.37 6.37
CA ASP A 341 16.63 6.50 7.02
C ASP A 341 16.70 7.67 6.05
N SER A 342 16.09 8.80 6.42
CA SER A 342 15.96 9.96 5.54
C SER A 342 15.94 11.26 6.34
N ARG A 343 16.50 12.31 5.77
CA ARG A 343 16.57 13.65 6.41
C ARG A 343 15.31 14.49 6.19
N PHE A 344 14.51 14.11 5.21
CA PHE A 344 13.30 14.84 4.84
C PHE A 344 12.24 13.87 4.33
N ALA A 345 10.98 14.14 4.70
CA ALA A 345 9.81 13.45 4.19
C ALA A 345 8.69 14.45 3.88
N SER A 346 8.06 14.27 2.72
CA SER A 346 6.84 14.98 2.30
C SER A 346 5.82 13.98 1.83
N THR A 347 4.60 14.08 2.32
CA THR A 347 3.51 13.15 2.01
C THR A 347 2.27 13.93 1.63
N VAL A 348 1.44 13.36 0.77
CA VAL A 348 0.16 13.91 0.35
C VAL A 348 -0.86 12.80 0.14
N THR A 349 -2.06 13.00 0.64
CA THR A 349 -3.26 12.22 0.33
C THR A 349 -4.21 13.12 -0.45
N ARG A 350 -4.40 12.85 -1.74
CA ARG A 350 -5.29 13.63 -2.61
C ARG A 350 -6.75 13.36 -2.22
N LYS A 351 -7.64 14.30 -2.55
CA LYS A 351 -9.08 14.05 -2.39
C LYS A 351 -9.52 12.91 -3.31
N PRO A 352 -10.47 12.06 -2.89
CA PRO A 352 -11.04 11.04 -3.76
C PRO A 352 -11.60 11.65 -5.04
N THR A 353 -11.44 10.95 -6.15
CA THR A 353 -11.99 11.28 -7.45
C THR A 353 -12.55 10.03 -8.13
N VAL A 354 -13.07 10.17 -9.34
CA VAL A 354 -13.79 9.09 -10.03
C VAL A 354 -13.23 8.94 -11.43
N SER A 355 -12.99 7.72 -11.86
CA SER A 355 -12.67 7.35 -13.24
C SER A 355 -13.65 6.29 -13.71
N GLN A 356 -14.33 6.52 -14.83
CA GLN A 356 -15.30 5.56 -15.38
C GLN A 356 -16.27 5.01 -14.33
N GLY A 357 -16.83 5.89 -13.49
CA GLY A 357 -17.77 5.50 -12.43
C GLY A 357 -17.15 4.82 -11.19
N ASN A 358 -15.85 4.56 -11.19
CA ASN A 358 -15.14 3.93 -10.07
C ASN A 358 -14.40 4.97 -9.23
N PRO A 359 -14.68 5.07 -7.92
CA PRO A 359 -13.92 5.91 -7.02
C PRO A 359 -12.47 5.45 -6.90
N PHE A 360 -11.56 6.43 -6.88
CA PHE A 360 -10.15 6.20 -6.56
C PHE A 360 -9.52 7.36 -5.80
N GLN A 361 -8.39 7.10 -5.17
CA GLN A 361 -7.65 8.08 -4.39
C GLN A 361 -6.15 7.84 -4.52
N ILE A 362 -5.39 8.92 -4.68
CA ILE A 362 -3.94 8.89 -4.84
C ILE A 362 -3.27 9.39 -3.58
N GLU A 363 -2.25 8.65 -3.17
CA GLU A 363 -1.37 9.01 -2.07
C GLU A 363 0.08 8.91 -2.54
N VAL A 364 0.88 9.92 -2.19
CA VAL A 364 2.30 9.97 -2.55
C VAL A 364 3.11 10.35 -1.33
N GLY A 365 4.22 9.64 -1.13
CA GLY A 365 5.25 9.98 -0.16
C GLY A 365 6.60 10.13 -0.85
N LEU A 366 7.35 11.18 -0.52
CA LEU A 366 8.71 11.40 -0.98
C LEU A 366 9.63 11.55 0.24
N VAL A 367 10.69 10.77 0.28
CA VAL A 367 11.78 10.91 1.26
C VAL A 367 13.08 11.25 0.56
N PHE A 368 13.95 12.02 1.25
CA PHE A 368 15.19 12.52 0.67
C PHE A 368 16.35 12.51 1.68
N GLY A 369 17.54 12.15 1.21
CA GLY A 369 18.77 12.11 2.00
C GLY A 369 18.90 10.87 2.89
N GLY A 370 19.74 10.93 3.92
CA GLY A 370 20.06 9.78 4.77
C GLY A 370 20.91 8.74 4.02
N ASP A 371 20.56 7.46 4.16
CA ASP A 371 21.28 6.33 3.54
C ASP A 371 20.93 6.08 2.07
N LEU A 372 20.08 6.93 1.47
CA LEU A 372 19.69 6.79 0.07
C LEU A 372 20.86 7.12 -0.87
N ALA A 373 21.06 6.28 -1.91
CA ALA A 373 22.13 6.44 -2.88
C ALA A 373 22.02 7.77 -3.65
N ALA A 374 23.10 8.55 -3.67
CA ALA A 374 23.13 9.86 -4.32
C ALA A 374 23.28 9.77 -5.85
N ASP A 375 23.99 8.75 -6.36
CA ASP A 375 24.45 8.68 -7.74
C ASP A 375 23.62 7.77 -8.64
N GLY A 376 22.42 7.39 -8.23
CA GLY A 376 21.57 6.46 -8.96
C GLY A 376 20.18 7.03 -9.23
N PRO A 377 19.37 6.31 -10.03
CA PRO A 377 17.95 6.61 -10.13
C PRO A 377 17.28 6.45 -8.76
N ILE A 378 16.27 7.30 -8.49
CA ILE A 378 15.52 7.24 -7.25
C ILE A 378 14.82 5.87 -7.09
N GLU A 379 14.61 5.46 -5.84
CA GLU A 379 13.80 4.27 -5.54
C GLU A 379 12.32 4.58 -5.73
N VAL A 380 11.60 3.70 -6.45
CA VAL A 380 10.16 3.85 -6.69
C VAL A 380 9.41 2.70 -6.03
N LEU A 381 8.61 3.02 -5.02
CA LEU A 381 7.77 2.11 -4.26
C LEU A 381 6.34 2.25 -4.75
N ARG A 382 5.82 1.25 -5.46
CA ARG A 382 4.51 1.28 -6.11
C ARG A 382 3.52 0.36 -5.42
N PHE A 383 2.31 0.87 -5.18
CA PHE A 383 1.27 0.13 -4.47
C PHE A 383 -0.11 0.35 -5.10
N ALA A 384 -0.92 -0.70 -5.11
CA ALA A 384 -2.34 -0.62 -5.43
C ALA A 384 -3.13 -1.36 -4.34
N ASN A 385 -4.10 -0.69 -3.73
CA ASN A 385 -4.90 -1.21 -2.61
C ASN A 385 -4.03 -1.84 -1.50
N ARG A 386 -2.93 -1.13 -1.12
CA ARG A 386 -1.93 -1.54 -0.12
C ARG A 386 -1.12 -2.79 -0.48
N VAL A 387 -1.15 -3.22 -1.75
CA VAL A 387 -0.36 -4.35 -2.26
C VAL A 387 0.85 -3.82 -3.03
N PRO A 388 2.08 -4.26 -2.70
CA PRO A 388 3.29 -3.90 -3.44
C PRO A 388 3.28 -4.42 -4.88
N LEU A 389 3.70 -3.58 -5.84
CA LEU A 389 3.87 -3.93 -7.24
C LEU A 389 5.36 -4.16 -7.52
N MET A 390 5.78 -5.42 -7.53
CA MET A 390 7.20 -5.79 -7.54
C MET A 390 7.83 -5.83 -8.95
N TYR A 391 7.03 -6.04 -9.98
CA TYR A 391 7.49 -6.30 -11.35
C TYR A 391 7.00 -5.24 -12.33
N GLN A 392 7.44 -5.30 -13.60
CA GLN A 392 6.98 -4.46 -14.71
C GLN A 392 6.99 -2.94 -14.41
N GLN A 393 8.04 -2.45 -13.75
CA GLN A 393 8.11 -1.04 -13.32
C GLN A 393 7.95 -0.06 -14.49
N GLY A 394 8.63 -0.28 -15.62
CA GLY A 394 8.61 0.64 -16.77
C GLY A 394 7.27 0.67 -17.52
N GLY A 395 6.46 -0.42 -17.45
CA GLY A 395 5.13 -0.48 -18.06
C GLY A 395 4.00 0.05 -17.17
N CYS A 396 4.29 0.42 -15.92
CA CYS A 396 3.28 0.80 -14.94
C CYS A 396 2.92 2.28 -15.04
N LEU A 397 1.63 2.59 -15.07
CA LEU A 397 1.10 3.96 -15.05
C LEU A 397 1.70 4.81 -13.93
N LEU A 398 1.87 4.23 -12.73
CA LEU A 398 2.40 4.94 -11.57
C LEU A 398 3.82 5.45 -11.83
N THR A 399 4.65 4.66 -12.51
CA THR A 399 6.01 5.05 -12.90
C THR A 399 5.99 6.09 -14.02
N LYS A 400 5.16 5.88 -15.05
CA LYS A 400 5.03 6.82 -16.17
C LYS A 400 4.62 8.21 -15.69
N ALA A 401 3.69 8.30 -14.73
CA ALA A 401 3.26 9.57 -14.15
C ALA A 401 4.41 10.26 -13.38
N LEU A 402 5.24 9.50 -12.64
CA LEU A 402 6.42 10.04 -11.97
C LEU A 402 7.45 10.56 -12.98
N GLU A 403 7.72 9.82 -14.06
CA GLU A 403 8.67 10.19 -15.11
C GLU A 403 8.25 11.42 -15.91
N SER A 404 6.94 11.73 -15.96
CA SER A 404 6.37 12.88 -16.67
C SER A 404 6.64 14.23 -15.99
N VAL A 405 7.11 14.23 -14.74
CA VAL A 405 7.36 15.43 -13.95
C VAL A 405 8.76 15.96 -14.19
N ASP A 406 8.91 17.25 -14.42
CA ASP A 406 10.21 17.93 -14.49
C ASP A 406 10.83 18.07 -13.09
N TRP A 407 11.55 17.04 -12.66
CA TRP A 407 12.16 16.96 -11.33
C TRP A 407 13.34 17.92 -11.12
N LYS A 408 13.94 18.46 -12.19
CA LYS A 408 14.97 19.51 -12.07
C LYS A 408 14.45 20.75 -11.33
N ARG A 409 13.18 21.09 -11.55
CA ARG A 409 12.52 22.20 -10.84
C ARG A 409 12.45 22.02 -9.34
N TYR A 410 12.55 20.78 -8.87
CA TYR A 410 12.44 20.39 -7.47
C TYR A 410 13.78 19.99 -6.83
N GLY A 411 14.88 20.04 -7.61
CA GLY A 411 16.24 19.87 -7.11
C GLY A 411 16.80 18.45 -7.20
N LEU A 412 16.15 17.56 -7.98
CA LEU A 412 16.72 16.27 -8.38
C LEU A 412 17.36 16.39 -9.76
N ASP A 413 18.40 15.61 -10.01
CA ASP A 413 18.98 15.52 -11.35
C ASP A 413 18.06 14.69 -12.27
N HIS A 414 17.70 15.25 -13.42
CA HIS A 414 16.80 14.60 -14.38
C HIS A 414 17.34 14.82 -15.80
N PRO A 415 18.33 14.03 -16.22
CA PRO A 415 18.98 14.16 -17.52
C PRO A 415 17.98 13.97 -18.65
N GLY A 416 17.94 14.93 -19.58
CA GLY A 416 17.03 14.91 -20.73
C GLY A 416 15.53 15.02 -20.40
N GLY A 417 15.15 15.11 -19.11
CA GLY A 417 13.73 15.17 -18.70
C GLY A 417 12.94 13.88 -18.99
N LYS A 418 13.62 12.75 -19.16
CA LYS A 418 13.02 11.44 -19.45
C LYS A 418 13.54 10.39 -18.48
N GLY A 419 12.71 9.39 -18.22
CA GLY A 419 13.01 8.31 -17.29
C GLY A 419 12.99 8.75 -15.83
N LEU A 420 13.57 7.95 -14.95
CA LEU A 420 13.61 8.25 -13.53
C LEU A 420 14.65 9.35 -13.21
N PRO A 421 14.29 10.33 -12.37
CA PRO A 421 15.28 11.30 -11.87
C PRO A 421 16.33 10.60 -11.01
N LYS A 422 17.49 11.24 -10.85
CA LYS A 422 18.60 10.76 -10.04
C LYS A 422 18.73 11.57 -8.77
N GLY A 423 19.19 10.93 -7.71
CA GLY A 423 19.48 11.55 -6.43
C GLY A 423 19.08 10.68 -5.23
N PRO A 424 19.43 11.11 -4.01
CA PRO A 424 19.16 10.35 -2.78
C PRO A 424 17.70 10.50 -2.37
N ALA A 425 16.78 9.95 -3.16
CA ALA A 425 15.34 10.02 -2.92
C ALA A 425 14.65 8.67 -3.13
N ALA A 426 13.57 8.47 -2.41
CA ALA A 426 12.61 7.40 -2.67
C ALA A 426 11.20 7.99 -2.74
N VAL A 427 10.40 7.48 -3.70
CA VAL A 427 9.01 7.92 -3.90
C VAL A 427 8.08 6.74 -3.76
N LEU A 428 7.14 6.85 -2.83
CA LEU A 428 6.02 5.94 -2.66
C LEU A 428 4.82 6.49 -3.42
N ILE A 429 4.18 5.62 -4.22
CA ILE A 429 2.94 5.92 -4.94
C ILE A 429 1.93 4.85 -4.59
N HIS A 430 0.79 5.26 -4.03
CA HIS A 430 -0.31 4.37 -3.68
C HIS A 430 -1.58 4.80 -4.40
N LEU A 431 -2.19 3.84 -5.11
CA LEU A 431 -3.52 3.95 -5.71
C LEU A 431 -4.49 3.13 -4.88
N ALA A 432 -5.45 3.78 -4.23
CA ALA A 432 -6.61 3.16 -3.61
C ALA A 432 -7.80 3.25 -4.60
N SER A 433 -8.42 2.13 -4.95
CA SER A 433 -9.54 2.11 -5.89
C SER A 433 -10.44 0.90 -5.66
N THR A 434 -11.72 1.04 -6.00
CA THR A 434 -12.67 -0.07 -6.05
C THR A 434 -12.39 -1.01 -7.22
N ASN A 435 -11.77 -0.50 -8.30
CA ASN A 435 -11.45 -1.26 -9.50
C ASN A 435 -10.10 -0.83 -10.05
N VAL A 436 -9.03 -1.51 -9.63
CA VAL A 436 -7.70 -1.28 -10.20
C VAL A 436 -7.55 -2.11 -11.47
N GLN A 437 -7.36 -1.43 -12.59
CA GLN A 437 -7.05 -2.09 -13.86
C GLN A 437 -5.57 -2.43 -13.92
N PHE A 438 -5.23 -3.72 -13.91
CA PHE A 438 -3.87 -4.20 -14.04
C PHE A 438 -3.55 -4.65 -15.48
N THR A 439 -2.27 -4.62 -15.84
CA THR A 439 -1.79 -5.13 -17.14
C THR A 439 -1.82 -6.66 -17.23
N SER A 440 -1.87 -7.34 -16.09
CA SER A 440 -1.91 -8.80 -15.99
C SER A 440 -2.58 -9.26 -14.70
N GLU A 441 -3.07 -10.50 -14.67
CA GLU A 441 -3.69 -11.14 -13.50
C GLU A 441 -2.75 -11.26 -12.29
N ALA A 442 -1.44 -11.29 -12.52
CA ALA A 442 -0.43 -11.27 -11.44
C ALA A 442 -0.34 -9.93 -10.70
N LYS A 443 -1.13 -8.91 -11.11
CA LYS A 443 -1.19 -7.57 -10.49
C LYS A 443 0.18 -6.89 -10.38
N GLU A 444 0.94 -6.87 -11.48
CA GLU A 444 2.32 -6.38 -11.46
C GLU A 444 2.46 -4.89 -11.80
N ALA A 445 1.57 -4.40 -12.65
CA ALA A 445 1.54 -3.00 -13.09
C ALA A 445 0.11 -2.52 -13.31
N VAL A 446 -0.12 -1.25 -13.06
CA VAL A 446 -1.40 -0.57 -13.34
C VAL A 446 -1.44 -0.16 -14.80
N SER A 447 -2.54 -0.46 -15.49
CA SER A 447 -2.80 -0.07 -16.88
C SER A 447 -2.96 1.44 -17.05
N ASP A 448 -2.82 1.91 -18.27
CA ASP A 448 -2.96 3.33 -18.59
C ASP A 448 -4.42 3.79 -18.37
N ASN A 449 -4.55 4.93 -17.66
CA ASN A 449 -5.79 5.62 -17.35
C ASN A 449 -5.48 7.11 -17.14
N GLU A 450 -6.10 7.97 -17.90
CA GLU A 450 -5.75 9.39 -17.97
C GLU A 450 -6.09 10.14 -16.67
N GLU A 451 -7.26 9.90 -16.08
CA GLU A 451 -7.69 10.55 -14.84
C GLU A 451 -6.78 10.17 -13.66
N VAL A 452 -6.41 8.89 -13.59
CA VAL A 452 -5.47 8.38 -12.56
C VAL A 452 -4.09 8.97 -12.78
N PHE A 453 -3.61 9.04 -14.03
CA PHE A 453 -2.33 9.66 -14.39
C PHE A 453 -2.23 11.11 -13.94
N GLU A 454 -3.24 11.93 -14.27
CA GLU A 454 -3.25 13.35 -13.91
C GLU A 454 -3.33 13.57 -12.39
N GLU A 455 -4.08 12.76 -11.65
CA GLU A 455 -4.12 12.87 -10.19
C GLU A 455 -2.78 12.46 -9.53
N ILE A 456 -2.10 11.44 -10.04
CA ILE A 456 -0.74 11.09 -9.59
C ILE A 456 0.21 12.25 -9.88
N ARG A 457 0.16 12.81 -11.10
CA ARG A 457 1.01 13.93 -11.49
C ARG A 457 0.81 15.14 -10.58
N LYS A 458 -0.44 15.50 -10.25
CA LYS A 458 -0.74 16.57 -9.29
C LYS A 458 -0.13 16.30 -7.90
N ALA A 459 -0.25 15.07 -7.41
CA ALA A 459 0.35 14.66 -6.14
C ALA A 459 1.89 14.78 -6.16
N MET A 460 2.54 14.37 -7.27
CA MET A 460 3.99 14.51 -7.45
C MET A 460 4.45 15.97 -7.42
N LEU A 461 3.71 16.86 -8.08
CA LEU A 461 4.02 18.30 -8.05
C LEU A 461 3.94 18.87 -6.63
N GLU A 462 3.05 18.33 -5.79
CA GLU A 462 2.87 18.79 -4.42
C GLU A 462 4.03 18.35 -3.52
N VAL A 463 4.40 17.08 -3.51
CA VAL A 463 5.57 16.59 -2.76
C VAL A 463 6.88 17.18 -3.29
N GLY A 464 6.97 17.44 -4.60
CA GLY A 464 8.10 18.13 -5.23
C GLY A 464 8.28 19.55 -4.70
N ARG A 465 7.20 20.32 -4.54
CA ARG A 465 7.25 21.65 -3.90
C ARG A 465 7.78 21.57 -2.47
N GLY A 466 7.37 20.53 -1.70
CA GLY A 466 7.91 20.25 -0.38
C GLY A 466 9.41 20.06 -0.39
N LEU A 467 9.92 19.21 -1.28
CA LEU A 467 11.35 18.94 -1.46
C LEU A 467 12.13 20.22 -1.82
N LYS A 468 11.66 20.99 -2.80
CA LYS A 468 12.28 22.26 -3.22
C LYS A 468 12.43 23.24 -2.05
N ASN A 469 11.38 23.38 -1.23
CA ASN A 469 11.40 24.25 -0.07
C ASN A 469 12.41 23.76 0.99
N HIS A 470 12.49 22.45 1.21
CA HIS A 470 13.48 21.86 2.11
C HIS A 470 14.91 22.14 1.62
N LEU A 471 15.20 21.86 0.35
CA LEU A 471 16.53 22.08 -0.23
C LEU A 471 16.94 23.56 -0.21
N LYS A 472 15.99 24.47 -0.50
CA LYS A 472 16.23 25.92 -0.40
C LYS A 472 16.59 26.31 1.04
N LYS A 473 15.85 25.85 2.05
CA LYS A 473 16.13 26.13 3.47
C LYS A 473 17.48 25.53 3.88
N SER A 474 17.78 24.30 3.46
CA SER A 474 19.07 23.64 3.74
C SER A 474 20.25 24.42 3.14
N LYS A 475 20.13 24.85 1.88
CA LYS A 475 21.16 25.68 1.22
C LYS A 475 21.35 27.04 1.91
N GLN A 476 20.26 27.66 2.37
CA GLN A 476 20.34 28.93 3.13
C GLN A 476 21.01 28.72 4.49
N ARG A 477 20.69 27.61 5.20
CA ARG A 477 21.34 27.28 6.48
C ARG A 477 22.83 27.03 6.28
N LYS A 478 23.21 26.27 5.25
CA LYS A 478 24.64 26.01 4.96
C LYS A 478 25.40 27.31 4.68
N LYS A 479 24.85 28.20 3.85
CA LYS A 479 25.47 29.51 3.57
C LYS A 479 25.55 30.39 4.83
N ALA A 480 24.54 30.35 5.69
CA ALA A 480 24.58 31.08 6.96
C ALA A 480 25.66 30.53 7.89
N GLN A 481 25.80 29.19 7.94
CA GLN A 481 26.84 28.53 8.73
C GLN A 481 28.24 28.88 8.21
N GLU A 482 28.48 28.76 6.90
CA GLU A 482 29.76 29.13 6.27
C GLU A 482 30.14 30.60 6.55
N LYS A 483 29.14 31.52 6.50
CA LYS A 483 29.34 32.91 6.86
C LYS A 483 29.68 33.09 8.35
N PHE A 484 28.99 32.37 9.22
CA PHE A 484 29.23 32.40 10.66
C PHE A 484 30.64 31.89 11.00
N ASP A 485 31.04 30.77 10.44
CA ASP A 485 32.35 30.17 10.66
C ASP A 485 33.47 31.14 10.22
N LEU A 486 33.31 31.78 9.06
CA LEU A 486 34.27 32.77 8.56
C LEU A 486 34.37 33.99 9.49
N ILE A 487 33.23 34.52 9.98
CA ILE A 487 33.21 35.66 10.92
C ILE A 487 33.86 35.29 12.23
N ASN A 488 33.59 34.09 12.76
CA ASN A 488 34.19 33.59 14.01
C ASN A 488 35.71 33.37 13.94
N ILE A 489 36.27 33.20 12.74
CA ILE A 489 37.73 33.13 12.55
C ILE A 489 38.33 34.55 12.45
N ILE A 490 37.74 35.39 11.62
CA ILE A 490 38.34 36.67 11.25
C ILE A 490 38.17 37.75 12.35
N LEU A 491 36.94 37.88 12.90
CA LEU A 491 36.60 38.98 13.80
C LEU A 491 37.38 38.92 15.13
N PRO A 492 37.55 37.78 15.81
CA PRO A 492 38.38 37.67 17.01
C PRO A 492 39.85 37.99 16.74
N GLU A 493 40.41 37.57 15.64
CA GLU A 493 41.80 37.90 15.28
C GLU A 493 42.01 39.41 15.10
N ILE A 494 41.08 40.08 14.40
CA ILE A 494 41.12 41.54 14.26
C ILE A 494 40.97 42.22 15.62
N SER A 495 40.04 41.77 16.44
CA SER A 495 39.80 42.32 17.76
C SER A 495 41.02 42.20 18.67
N ARG A 496 41.57 41.00 18.74
CA ARG A 496 42.77 40.71 19.54
C ARG A 496 43.95 41.63 19.15
N LYS A 497 44.26 41.67 17.84
CA LYS A 497 45.38 42.53 17.35
C LYS A 497 45.11 44.02 17.62
N SER A 498 43.89 44.48 17.44
CA SER A 498 43.50 45.85 17.71
C SER A 498 43.58 46.19 19.19
N SER A 499 43.14 45.29 20.07
CA SER A 499 43.25 45.44 21.52
C SER A 499 44.68 45.45 22.01
N GLU A 500 45.55 44.58 21.48
CA GLU A 500 46.99 44.56 21.72
C GLU A 500 47.62 45.91 21.34
N MET A 501 47.32 46.43 20.15
CA MET A 501 47.89 47.72 19.67
C MET A 501 47.43 48.94 20.49
N LEU A 502 46.18 48.88 21.01
CA LEU A 502 45.56 49.97 21.77
C LEU A 502 45.78 49.86 23.28
N GLY A 503 46.37 48.74 23.75
CA GLY A 503 46.52 48.46 25.17
C GLY A 503 45.20 48.35 25.94
N ARG A 504 44.15 47.81 25.31
CA ARG A 504 42.80 47.64 25.88
C ARG A 504 42.44 46.16 25.95
N GLU A 505 41.48 45.86 26.84
CA GLU A 505 40.93 44.51 26.92
C GLU A 505 40.11 44.18 25.67
N GLU A 506 40.07 42.89 25.31
CA GLU A 506 39.26 42.42 24.19
C GLU A 506 37.76 42.56 24.50
N PRO A 507 36.99 43.22 23.65
CA PRO A 507 35.55 43.34 23.83
C PRO A 507 34.83 42.02 23.53
N ASP A 508 33.66 41.80 24.18
CA ASP A 508 32.76 40.71 23.76
C ASP A 508 32.23 40.97 22.34
N LEU A 509 32.51 40.05 21.47
CA LEU A 509 32.11 40.11 20.07
C LEU A 509 30.75 39.48 19.78
N SER A 510 30.15 38.79 20.74
CA SER A 510 28.88 38.05 20.57
C SER A 510 27.73 38.93 20.02
N PRO A 511 27.48 40.15 20.55
CA PRO A 511 26.46 41.05 20.03
C PRO A 511 26.74 41.50 18.62
N VAL A 512 28.02 41.76 18.28
CA VAL A 512 28.45 42.22 16.97
C VAL A 512 28.28 41.11 15.91
N ILE A 513 28.74 39.91 16.24
CA ILE A 513 28.60 38.73 15.39
C ILE A 513 27.11 38.46 15.12
N THR A 514 26.29 38.50 16.16
CA THR A 514 24.85 38.26 16.05
C THR A 514 24.17 39.30 15.14
N ARG A 515 24.57 40.57 15.27
CA ARG A 515 24.07 41.65 14.41
C ARG A 515 24.48 41.49 12.94
N ILE A 516 25.75 41.10 12.67
CA ILE A 516 26.24 40.80 11.31
C ILE A 516 25.50 39.61 10.70
N MET A 517 25.15 38.64 11.51
CA MET A 517 24.37 37.45 11.09
C MET A 517 22.89 37.72 10.96
N ASN A 518 22.40 38.90 11.35
CA ASN A 518 20.96 39.23 11.36
C ASN A 518 20.16 38.17 12.13
N ALA A 519 20.64 37.82 13.31
CA ALA A 519 20.12 36.75 14.16
C ALA A 519 19.58 37.29 15.49
N VAL A 520 19.12 36.43 16.35
CA VAL A 520 18.69 36.75 17.70
C VAL A 520 19.76 36.23 18.65
N PHE A 521 20.14 37.06 19.61
CA PHE A 521 21.05 36.71 20.68
C PHE A 521 20.26 36.46 21.96
N LEU A 522 20.60 35.40 22.64
CA LEU A 522 20.03 35.03 23.93
C LEU A 522 21.14 35.13 24.95
N GLU A 523 20.88 35.84 26.01
CA GLU A 523 21.75 35.93 27.18
C GLU A 523 20.98 35.39 28.37
N ASP A 524 21.52 34.39 29.04
CA ASP A 524 20.93 33.82 30.25
C ASP A 524 21.84 34.02 31.45
N GLU A 525 21.25 34.37 32.56
CA GLU A 525 21.93 34.56 33.83
C GLU A 525 21.13 33.86 34.94
N VAL A 526 21.81 33.09 35.74
CA VAL A 526 21.23 32.44 36.91
C VAL A 526 21.84 33.03 38.15
N THR A 527 21.04 33.72 38.95
CA THR A 527 21.44 34.30 40.22
C THR A 527 20.71 33.63 41.37
N TRP A 528 21.43 33.41 42.48
CA TRP A 528 20.82 32.91 43.70
C TRP A 528 20.28 34.09 44.53
N ASP A 529 18.97 34.06 44.79
CA ASP A 529 18.34 35.03 45.69
C ASP A 529 18.34 34.50 47.13
N ASN A 530 19.04 35.18 47.99
CA ASN A 530 19.17 34.81 49.39
C ASN A 530 17.88 35.02 50.21
N ASP A 531 17.00 35.92 49.77
CA ASP A 531 15.77 36.26 50.49
C ASP A 531 14.68 35.22 50.21
N THR A 532 14.52 34.83 48.93
CA THR A 532 13.54 33.82 48.53
C THR A 532 14.10 32.40 48.55
N LYS A 533 15.42 32.21 48.70
CA LYS A 533 16.14 30.92 48.61
C LYS A 533 15.83 30.17 47.31
N GLN A 534 15.77 30.90 46.22
CA GLN A 534 15.50 30.36 44.88
C GLN A 534 16.54 30.82 43.86
N ASN A 535 16.74 30.01 42.82
CA ASN A 535 17.49 30.46 41.65
C ASN A 535 16.59 31.32 40.78
N ILE A 536 17.00 32.55 40.51
CA ILE A 536 16.36 33.42 39.51
C ILE A 536 17.09 33.24 38.21
N CYS A 537 16.39 32.79 37.19
CA CYS A 537 16.90 32.67 35.83
C CYS A 537 16.37 33.84 34.99
N SER A 538 17.27 34.73 34.59
CA SER A 538 16.97 35.86 33.71
C SER A 538 17.36 35.49 32.28
N VAL A 539 16.44 35.64 31.31
CA VAL A 539 16.72 35.44 29.90
C VAL A 539 16.45 36.73 29.15
N THR A 540 17.50 37.33 28.62
CA THR A 540 17.42 38.53 27.80
C THR A 540 17.50 38.20 26.34
N ILE A 541 16.56 38.69 25.53
CA ILE A 541 16.47 38.40 24.10
C ILE A 541 16.76 39.67 23.32
N TYR A 542 17.86 39.67 22.57
CA TYR A 542 18.23 40.76 21.67
C TYR A 542 17.85 40.36 20.22
N ASN A 543 16.84 41.01 19.66
CA ASN A 543 16.42 40.75 18.30
C ASN A 543 17.13 41.71 17.31
N TYR A 544 18.19 41.27 16.70
CA TYR A 544 18.91 41.99 15.64
C TYR A 544 18.37 41.73 14.23
N THR A 545 17.23 41.05 14.11
CA THR A 545 16.60 40.81 12.82
C THR A 545 15.74 41.98 12.38
N ALA A 546 15.58 42.17 11.07
CA ALA A 546 14.74 43.23 10.51
C ALA A 546 13.22 43.02 10.70
N ARG A 547 12.79 41.95 11.38
CA ARG A 547 11.39 41.60 11.61
C ARG A 547 11.11 41.23 13.04
N ALA A 548 9.93 41.61 13.54
CA ALA A 548 9.44 41.07 14.80
C ALA A 548 9.26 39.54 14.71
N ARG A 549 9.66 38.85 15.77
CA ARG A 549 9.52 37.38 15.86
C ARG A 549 8.93 37.01 17.23
N ALA A 550 8.03 36.02 17.21
CA ALA A 550 7.54 35.40 18.44
C ALA A 550 8.41 34.18 18.76
N TYR A 551 8.75 34.03 20.04
CA TYR A 551 9.53 32.91 20.58
C TYR A 551 8.75 32.24 21.70
N THR A 552 8.83 30.93 21.74
CA THR A 552 8.36 30.14 22.90
C THR A 552 9.59 29.70 23.67
N ILE A 553 9.68 30.10 24.97
CA ILE A 553 10.73 29.65 25.86
C ILE A 553 10.24 28.38 26.55
N LEU A 554 11.00 27.28 26.41
CA LEU A 554 10.75 26.04 27.13
C LEU A 554 11.80 25.88 28.22
N ALA A 555 11.38 26.01 29.48
CA ALA A 555 12.23 25.70 30.62
C ALA A 555 12.11 24.20 30.95
N LEU A 556 13.22 23.46 30.84
CA LEU A 556 13.28 22.04 31.20
C LEU A 556 13.92 21.91 32.57
N SER A 557 13.21 21.34 33.54
CA SER A 557 13.76 21.00 34.85
C SER A 557 14.50 19.66 34.78
N LEU A 558 15.79 19.66 35.12
CA LEU A 558 16.65 18.46 35.16
C LEU A 558 16.54 17.65 36.46
N ILE A 559 15.54 17.92 37.32
CA ILE A 559 15.41 17.26 38.64
C ILE A 559 15.01 15.77 38.51
N HIS A 560 14.65 15.30 37.34
CA HIS A 560 14.18 13.91 37.09
C HIS A 560 14.98 13.13 36.04
N ILE A 561 16.25 13.45 35.83
CA ILE A 561 17.14 12.64 34.99
C ILE A 561 18.08 11.82 35.87
#